data_a12818445520c7349a1c6f0f62bd4257
#
_entry.id   a12818445520c7349a1c6f0f62bd4257
#
_cell.length_a   1.000
_cell.length_b   1.000
_cell.length_c   1.000
_cell.angle_alpha   90.00
_cell.angle_beta   90.00
_cell.angle_gamma   90.00
#
_symmetry.space_group_name_H-M   'P 1'
#
loop_
_entity.id
_entity.type
_entity.pdbx_description
1 polymer ?
#
loop_
_entity_poly.entity_id
_entity_poly.type
_entity_poly.pdbx_seq_one_letter_code
_entity_poly.pdbx_strand_id
1 'polypeptide(L)'
;MELFKNIKEFPEYTVYSDGRILTKNGNFMSIGRRKSNSGYIQVRLFKDNKYYYRYLHRILAEAFIENPNNYRTVNHKDGNKLNNALYNLEWSSDEQQQRHAYLIGLKHNGISFTDKELFNIYEMFFIKHLTPKKISIILNRPFGTIRKICYGERCNDIRKKFLENTEIK
;
A
#
# COMPACT_ATOMS: atom_id res chain seq x y z
N MET A 1 6.17 29.31 1.44
CA MET A 1 6.93 29.32 2.70
C MET A 1 7.39 27.89 2.97
N GLU A 2 8.69 27.66 3.15
CA GLU A 2 9.20 26.32 3.47
C GLU A 2 8.83 25.98 4.93
N LEU A 3 8.13 24.87 5.12
CA LEU A 3 7.81 24.37 6.46
C LEU A 3 8.94 23.46 6.95
N PHE A 4 9.37 23.65 8.18
CA PHE A 4 10.37 22.80 8.82
C PHE A 4 10.02 22.57 10.29
N LYS A 5 10.43 21.42 10.83
CA LYS A 5 10.27 21.04 12.24
C LYS A 5 11.44 20.21 12.72
N ASN A 6 11.76 20.29 14.01
CA ASN A 6 12.73 19.38 14.61
C ASN A 6 12.16 17.96 14.68
N ILE A 7 13.02 16.97 14.43
CA ILE A 7 12.63 15.57 14.56
C ILE A 7 12.48 15.23 16.05
N LYS A 8 11.27 14.85 16.49
CA LYS A 8 10.89 14.69 17.89
C LYS A 8 11.88 13.90 18.74
N GLU A 9 12.36 12.76 18.24
CA GLU A 9 13.32 11.89 18.96
C GLU A 9 14.79 12.29 18.73
N PHE A 10 15.05 13.15 17.74
CA PHE A 10 16.37 13.61 17.30
C PHE A 10 16.39 15.11 17.14
N PRO A 11 16.31 15.89 18.24
CA PRO A 11 16.12 17.34 18.18
C PRO A 11 17.30 18.11 17.52
N GLU A 12 18.45 17.45 17.37
CA GLU A 12 19.60 18.00 16.63
C GLU A 12 19.42 17.99 15.10
N TYR A 13 18.32 17.41 14.63
CA TYR A 13 17.99 17.32 13.20
C TYR A 13 16.68 18.04 12.93
N THR A 14 16.68 18.84 11.88
CA THR A 14 15.50 19.54 11.38
C THR A 14 15.06 18.91 10.06
N VAL A 15 13.81 18.49 9.96
CA VAL A 15 13.23 18.00 8.71
C VAL A 15 12.41 19.10 8.03
N TYR A 16 12.56 19.22 6.72
CA TYR A 16 11.79 20.12 5.86
C TYR A 16 10.63 19.36 5.19
N SER A 17 9.58 20.08 4.83
CA SER A 17 8.39 19.50 4.20
C SER A 17 8.65 18.83 2.84
N ASP A 18 9.75 19.16 2.19
CA ASP A 18 10.23 18.53 0.95
C ASP A 18 11.09 17.27 1.19
N GLY A 19 11.32 16.91 2.44
CA GLY A 19 12.08 15.73 2.86
C GLY A 19 13.57 15.95 3.09
N ARG A 20 14.11 17.16 2.86
CA ARG A 20 15.49 17.49 3.24
C ARG A 20 15.63 17.43 4.77
N ILE A 21 16.78 17.00 5.25
CA ILE A 21 17.11 16.99 6.68
C ILE A 21 18.39 17.78 6.91
N LEU A 22 18.30 18.76 7.81
CA LEU A 22 19.42 19.57 8.25
C LEU A 22 19.99 19.01 9.55
N THR A 23 21.30 18.90 9.66
CA THR A 23 22.02 18.53 10.89
C THR A 23 22.26 19.74 11.76
N LYS A 24 22.61 19.54 13.03
CA LYS A 24 22.99 20.62 13.97
C LYS A 24 24.17 21.49 13.45
N ASN A 25 25.00 20.93 12.60
CA ASN A 25 26.17 21.65 12.04
C ASN A 25 25.81 22.50 10.82
N GLY A 26 24.52 22.64 10.49
CA GLY A 26 24.04 23.45 9.37
C GLY A 26 24.21 22.82 7.99
N ASN A 27 24.57 21.54 7.91
CA ASN A 27 24.70 20.81 6.65
C ASN A 27 23.46 19.97 6.35
N PHE A 28 22.99 20.00 5.10
CA PHE A 28 21.97 19.08 4.66
C PHE A 28 22.53 17.66 4.55
N MET A 29 21.76 16.70 5.06
CA MET A 29 22.10 15.29 4.90
C MET A 29 21.95 14.87 3.44
N SER A 30 22.95 14.15 2.94
CA SER A 30 22.75 13.39 1.71
C SER A 30 21.74 12.27 2.01
N ILE A 31 20.47 12.52 1.69
CA ILE A 31 19.42 11.50 1.71
C ILE A 31 19.64 10.65 0.47
N GLY A 32 20.68 9.84 0.54
CA GLY A 32 21.07 8.96 -0.52
C GLY A 32 19.97 7.93 -0.75
N ARG A 33 19.93 7.38 -1.96
CA ARG A 33 19.06 6.31 -2.44
C ARG A 33 19.23 4.98 -1.68
N ARG A 34 19.48 5.03 -0.37
CA ARG A 34 19.47 3.81 0.47
C ARG A 34 18.04 3.34 0.61
N LYS A 35 17.68 2.49 -0.32
CA LYS A 35 16.45 1.69 -0.18
C LYS A 35 16.74 0.64 0.88
N SER A 36 15.85 0.53 1.86
CA SER A 36 15.80 -0.66 2.71
C SER A 36 15.45 -1.88 1.84
N ASN A 37 15.64 -3.08 2.35
CA ASN A 37 15.17 -4.30 1.68
C ASN A 37 13.67 -4.27 1.39
N SER A 38 12.91 -3.45 2.14
CA SER A 38 11.48 -3.20 1.92
C SER A 38 11.18 -2.13 0.87
N GLY A 39 12.20 -1.49 0.27
CA GLY A 39 12.09 -0.50 -0.81
C GLY A 39 11.81 0.94 -0.36
N TYR A 40 11.77 1.22 0.95
CA TYR A 40 11.59 2.58 1.48
C TYR A 40 12.91 3.35 1.59
N ILE A 41 12.84 4.68 1.50
CA ILE A 41 13.99 5.55 1.79
C ILE A 41 14.27 5.54 3.29
N GLN A 42 15.51 5.19 3.65
CA GLN A 42 16.02 5.25 5.03
C GLN A 42 17.01 6.39 5.20
N VAL A 43 16.94 7.05 6.34
CA VAL A 43 17.92 8.01 6.83
C VAL A 43 18.62 7.44 8.06
N ARG A 44 19.92 7.77 8.19
CA ARG A 44 20.75 7.35 9.32
C ARG A 44 20.99 8.56 10.23
N LEU A 45 20.38 8.55 11.39
CA LEU A 45 20.53 9.59 12.41
C LEU A 45 21.49 9.12 13.50
N PHE A 46 22.21 10.05 14.12
CA PHE A 46 23.16 9.79 15.20
C PHE A 46 22.67 10.44 16.48
N LYS A 47 22.64 9.68 17.56
CA LYS A 47 22.26 10.16 18.90
C LYS A 47 22.89 9.24 19.93
N ASP A 48 23.34 9.79 21.07
CA ASP A 48 23.88 9.03 22.21
C ASP A 48 24.96 8.00 21.80
N ASN A 49 25.91 8.43 20.97
CA ASN A 49 26.99 7.62 20.40
C ASN A 49 26.52 6.40 19.59
N LYS A 50 25.27 6.40 19.09
CA LYS A 50 24.70 5.32 18.29
C LYS A 50 24.04 5.82 17.00
N TYR A 51 24.02 4.95 16.01
CA TYR A 51 23.28 5.20 14.77
C TYR A 51 21.92 4.55 14.81
N TYR A 52 20.91 5.32 14.36
CA TYR A 52 19.52 4.90 14.24
C TYR A 52 19.08 5.02 12.79
N TYR A 53 18.39 4.00 12.30
CA TYR A 53 17.82 4.01 10.97
C TYR A 53 16.32 4.29 11.07
N ARG A 54 15.88 5.37 10.42
CA ARG A 54 14.46 5.77 10.40
C ARG A 54 14.00 5.89 8.95
N TYR A 55 12.74 5.60 8.71
CA TYR A 55 12.15 5.79 7.39
C TYR A 55 11.75 7.25 7.18
N LEU A 56 12.11 7.82 6.01
CA LEU A 56 11.86 9.23 5.70
C LEU A 56 10.36 9.57 5.73
N HIS A 57 9.51 8.73 5.12
CA HIS A 57 8.05 8.94 5.13
C HIS A 57 7.47 9.00 6.56
N ARG A 58 8.02 8.23 7.51
CA ARG A 58 7.57 8.27 8.91
C ARG A 58 7.98 9.57 9.59
N ILE A 59 9.22 10.00 9.40
CA ILE A 59 9.70 11.29 9.93
C ILE A 59 8.82 12.43 9.42
N LEU A 60 8.51 12.44 8.13
CA LEU A 60 7.64 13.45 7.51
C LEU A 60 6.21 13.41 8.05
N ALA A 61 5.63 12.23 8.17
CA ALA A 61 4.28 12.08 8.72
C ALA A 61 4.22 12.51 10.20
N GLU A 62 5.19 12.09 11.01
CA GLU A 62 5.29 12.46 12.42
C GLU A 62 5.48 13.98 12.61
N ALA A 63 6.18 14.63 11.68
CA ALA A 63 6.41 16.07 11.75
C ALA A 63 5.23 16.91 11.24
N PHE A 64 4.57 16.50 10.16
CA PHE A 64 3.70 17.41 9.40
C PHE A 64 2.25 16.95 9.25
N ILE A 65 1.94 15.69 9.53
CA ILE A 65 0.59 15.13 9.33
C ILE A 65 -0.02 14.80 10.69
N GLU A 66 -1.19 15.38 10.98
CA GLU A 66 -1.93 15.07 12.21
C GLU A 66 -2.37 13.61 12.23
N ASN A 67 -2.32 13.00 13.43
CA ASN A 67 -2.70 11.61 13.65
C ASN A 67 -3.70 11.48 14.82
N PRO A 68 -4.93 12.00 14.66
CA PRO A 68 -5.91 12.02 15.74
C PRO A 68 -6.32 10.62 16.20
N ASN A 69 -6.24 9.64 15.31
CA ASN A 69 -6.62 8.25 15.59
C ASN A 69 -5.45 7.39 16.11
N ASN A 70 -4.27 7.97 16.33
CA ASN A 70 -3.06 7.26 16.76
C ASN A 70 -2.72 6.02 15.90
N TYR A 71 -2.91 6.12 14.59
CA TYR A 71 -2.56 5.05 13.67
C TYR A 71 -1.04 4.78 13.69
N ARG A 72 -0.69 3.51 13.59
CA ARG A 72 0.71 3.05 13.68
C ARG A 72 1.45 3.07 12.35
N THR A 73 0.73 3.07 11.24
CA THR A 73 1.30 2.94 9.91
C THR A 73 1.09 4.20 9.07
N VAL A 74 2.05 4.47 8.18
CA VAL A 74 1.98 5.54 7.18
C VAL A 74 1.87 4.90 5.80
N ASN A 75 0.85 5.27 5.06
CA ASN A 75 0.59 4.80 3.71
C ASN A 75 1.06 5.80 2.66
N HIS A 76 1.52 5.31 1.50
CA HIS A 76 1.72 6.09 0.28
C HIS A 76 0.48 5.94 -0.59
N LYS A 77 -0.28 7.01 -0.81
CA LYS A 77 -1.56 6.97 -1.54
C LYS A 77 -1.43 6.42 -2.95
N ASP A 78 -0.32 6.71 -3.63
CA ASP A 78 0.00 6.20 -4.97
C ASP A 78 0.67 4.83 -4.97
N GLY A 79 0.95 4.25 -3.80
CA GLY A 79 1.69 2.99 -3.63
C GLY A 79 3.18 3.07 -3.93
N ASN A 80 3.69 4.23 -4.34
CA ASN A 80 5.11 4.42 -4.62
C ASN A 80 5.89 4.80 -3.36
N LYS A 81 6.61 3.85 -2.79
CA LYS A 81 7.41 3.99 -1.57
C LYS A 81 8.52 5.04 -1.63
N LEU A 82 8.81 5.56 -2.81
CA LEU A 82 9.83 6.59 -3.04
C LEU A 82 9.23 7.99 -3.12
N ASN A 83 7.92 8.12 -3.32
CA ASN A 83 7.22 9.40 -3.37
C ASN A 83 6.81 9.84 -1.96
N ASN A 84 7.72 10.52 -1.27
CA ASN A 84 7.52 10.99 0.10
C ASN A 84 6.94 12.42 0.19
N ALA A 85 6.34 12.93 -0.88
CA ALA A 85 5.64 14.19 -0.83
C ALA A 85 4.49 14.16 0.21
N LEU A 86 4.31 15.20 1.01
CA LEU A 86 3.33 15.21 2.10
C LEU A 86 1.90 14.93 1.62
N TYR A 87 1.51 15.43 0.45
CA TYR A 87 0.19 15.16 -0.13
C TYR A 87 -0.07 13.68 -0.42
N ASN A 88 1.02 12.91 -0.61
CA ASN A 88 0.99 11.49 -0.91
C ASN A 88 1.04 10.60 0.34
N LEU A 89 1.32 11.15 1.50
CA LEU A 89 1.41 10.42 2.76
C LEU A 89 0.11 10.57 3.57
N GLU A 90 -0.27 9.51 4.26
CA GLU A 90 -1.38 9.51 5.21
C GLU A 90 -1.15 8.51 6.33
N TRP A 91 -1.65 8.82 7.52
CA TRP A 91 -1.74 7.83 8.59
C TRP A 91 -2.86 6.84 8.28
N SER A 92 -2.62 5.56 8.49
CA SER A 92 -3.60 4.51 8.21
C SER A 92 -3.55 3.39 9.25
N SER A 93 -4.69 2.73 9.46
CA SER A 93 -4.72 1.45 10.18
C SER A 93 -4.11 0.34 9.32
N ASP A 94 -3.72 -0.78 9.96
CA ASP A 94 -3.22 -1.95 9.25
C ASP A 94 -4.26 -2.52 8.27
N GLU A 95 -5.54 -2.45 8.63
CA GLU A 95 -6.66 -2.88 7.78
C GLU A 95 -6.81 -1.97 6.54
N GLN A 96 -6.79 -0.64 6.75
CA GLN A 96 -6.85 0.33 5.65
C GLN A 96 -5.66 0.16 4.70
N GLN A 97 -4.47 -0.07 5.24
CA GLN A 97 -3.27 -0.29 4.43
C GLN A 97 -3.36 -1.60 3.62
N GLN A 98 -3.89 -2.68 4.21
CA GLN A 98 -4.12 -3.92 3.48
C GLN A 98 -5.15 -3.75 2.37
N ARG A 99 -6.26 -3.08 2.66
CA ARG A 99 -7.31 -2.77 1.69
C ARG A 99 -6.80 -1.89 0.55
N HIS A 100 -6.05 -0.83 0.86
CA HIS A 100 -5.44 0.05 -0.13
C HIS A 100 -4.46 -0.72 -1.02
N ALA A 101 -3.55 -1.51 -0.43
CA ALA A 101 -2.61 -2.34 -1.20
C ALA A 101 -3.31 -3.33 -2.13
N TYR A 102 -4.49 -3.81 -1.76
CA TYR A 102 -5.33 -4.65 -2.61
C TYR A 102 -5.96 -3.84 -3.77
N LEU A 103 -6.51 -2.67 -3.48
CA LEU A 103 -7.19 -1.82 -4.46
C LEU A 103 -6.24 -1.31 -5.56
N ILE A 104 -5.01 -0.93 -5.19
CA ILE A 104 -3.99 -0.45 -6.15
C ILE A 104 -3.12 -1.57 -6.72
N GLY A 105 -3.48 -2.82 -6.45
CA GLY A 105 -2.82 -3.97 -7.05
C GLY A 105 -1.42 -4.30 -6.52
N LEU A 106 -0.97 -3.74 -5.40
CA LEU A 106 0.34 -4.02 -4.79
C LEU A 106 0.37 -5.31 -3.96
N LYS A 107 -0.77 -5.75 -3.45
CA LYS A 107 -0.92 -7.06 -2.80
C LYS A 107 -1.75 -7.97 -3.67
N HIS A 108 -1.07 -8.88 -4.33
CA HIS A 108 -1.70 -10.03 -4.95
C HIS A 108 -1.33 -11.25 -4.10
N ASN A 109 -2.31 -11.91 -3.52
CA ASN A 109 -2.12 -13.30 -3.08
C ASN A 109 -1.97 -14.18 -4.33
N GLY A 110 -0.88 -13.96 -5.08
CA GLY A 110 -0.48 -14.75 -6.22
C GLY A 110 -1.26 -14.56 -7.52
N ILE A 111 -2.55 -14.17 -7.49
CA ILE A 111 -3.36 -14.02 -8.70
C ILE A 111 -4.40 -12.94 -8.46
N SER A 112 -4.23 -11.83 -9.16
CA SER A 112 -5.17 -10.72 -9.19
C SER A 112 -6.10 -10.90 -10.40
N PHE A 113 -7.36 -10.51 -10.17
CA PHE A 113 -8.36 -10.40 -11.20
C PHE A 113 -8.93 -8.99 -11.16
N THR A 114 -9.08 -8.36 -12.30
CA THR A 114 -9.87 -7.15 -12.45
C THR A 114 -11.36 -7.50 -12.31
N ASP A 115 -12.21 -6.53 -12.00
CA ASP A 115 -13.65 -6.74 -11.95
C ASP A 115 -14.17 -7.32 -13.27
N LYS A 116 -13.64 -6.87 -14.41
CA LYS A 116 -13.98 -7.39 -15.74
C LYS A 116 -13.63 -8.87 -15.90
N GLU A 117 -12.47 -9.30 -15.41
CA GLU A 117 -12.08 -10.71 -15.43
C GLU A 117 -12.97 -11.55 -14.51
N LEU A 118 -13.34 -11.02 -13.34
CA LEU A 118 -14.26 -11.68 -12.43
C LEU A 118 -15.66 -11.82 -13.03
N PHE A 119 -16.18 -10.77 -13.69
CA PHE A 119 -17.46 -10.85 -14.42
C PHE A 119 -17.41 -11.89 -15.52
N ASN A 120 -16.32 -11.99 -16.29
CA ASN A 120 -16.15 -13.03 -17.30
C ASN A 120 -16.12 -14.44 -16.70
N ILE A 121 -15.47 -14.63 -15.53
CA ILE A 121 -15.50 -15.93 -14.82
C ILE A 121 -16.92 -16.28 -14.38
N TYR A 122 -17.69 -15.33 -13.85
CA TYR A 122 -19.06 -15.55 -13.43
C TYR A 122 -19.99 -15.81 -14.61
N GLU A 123 -19.82 -15.12 -15.74
CA GLU A 123 -20.54 -15.41 -16.98
C GLU A 123 -20.29 -16.84 -17.46
N MET A 124 -19.02 -17.26 -17.48
CA MET A 124 -18.65 -18.64 -17.84
C MET A 124 -19.28 -19.67 -16.88
N PHE A 125 -19.32 -19.36 -15.58
CA PHE A 125 -19.81 -20.29 -14.57
C PHE A 125 -21.33 -20.33 -14.50
N PHE A 126 -22.00 -19.17 -14.37
CA PHE A 126 -23.45 -19.09 -14.14
C PHE A 126 -24.27 -19.11 -15.43
N ILE A 127 -23.80 -18.52 -16.51
CA ILE A 127 -24.55 -18.41 -17.77
C ILE A 127 -24.17 -19.52 -18.74
N LYS A 128 -22.87 -19.75 -18.94
CA LYS A 128 -22.38 -20.79 -19.86
C LYS A 128 -22.26 -22.18 -19.22
N HIS A 129 -22.57 -22.29 -17.90
CA HIS A 129 -22.55 -23.54 -17.12
C HIS A 129 -21.22 -24.32 -17.22
N LEU A 130 -20.09 -23.61 -17.35
CA LEU A 130 -18.79 -24.24 -17.41
C LEU A 130 -18.32 -24.62 -16.00
N THR A 131 -17.70 -25.79 -15.88
CA THR A 131 -17.11 -26.19 -14.60
C THR A 131 -15.86 -25.32 -14.28
N PRO A 132 -15.55 -25.09 -12.98
CA PRO A 132 -14.34 -24.36 -12.60
C PRO A 132 -13.06 -24.92 -13.21
N LYS A 133 -13.00 -26.23 -13.47
CA LYS A 133 -11.87 -26.88 -14.11
C LYS A 133 -11.73 -26.45 -15.58
N LYS A 134 -12.83 -26.40 -16.33
CA LYS A 134 -12.82 -25.91 -17.73
C LYS A 134 -12.44 -24.44 -17.79
N ILE A 135 -13.01 -23.61 -16.89
CA ILE A 135 -12.69 -22.17 -16.80
C ILE A 135 -11.19 -21.97 -16.49
N SER A 136 -10.62 -22.76 -15.58
CA SER A 136 -9.20 -22.65 -15.24
C SER A 136 -8.27 -22.96 -16.43
N ILE A 137 -8.67 -23.89 -17.28
CA ILE A 137 -7.94 -24.23 -18.51
C ILE A 137 -8.06 -23.11 -19.54
N ILE A 138 -9.29 -22.61 -19.79
CA ILE A 138 -9.56 -21.54 -20.76
C ILE A 138 -8.78 -20.27 -20.40
N LEU A 139 -8.77 -19.89 -19.13
CA LEU A 139 -8.11 -18.67 -18.66
C LEU A 139 -6.64 -18.84 -18.32
N ASN A 140 -6.11 -20.07 -18.43
CA ASN A 140 -4.76 -20.43 -17.98
C ASN A 140 -4.46 -19.95 -16.54
N ARG A 141 -5.40 -20.24 -15.63
CA ARG A 141 -5.34 -19.81 -14.23
C ARG A 141 -5.45 -21.02 -13.29
N PRO A 142 -4.81 -21.00 -12.08
CA PRO A 142 -4.87 -22.13 -11.16
C PRO A 142 -6.30 -22.54 -10.78
N PHE A 143 -6.60 -23.82 -10.90
CA PHE A 143 -7.91 -24.40 -10.60
C PHE A 143 -8.43 -24.04 -9.21
N GLY A 144 -7.59 -24.15 -8.16
CA GLY A 144 -7.99 -23.83 -6.79
C GLY A 144 -8.46 -22.38 -6.62
N THR A 145 -7.87 -21.44 -7.37
CA THR A 145 -8.28 -20.03 -7.35
C THR A 145 -9.61 -19.83 -8.07
N ILE A 146 -9.75 -20.38 -9.28
CA ILE A 146 -11.01 -20.29 -10.05
C ILE A 146 -12.16 -20.93 -9.28
N ARG A 147 -11.94 -22.10 -8.67
CA ARG A 147 -12.93 -22.76 -7.83
C ARG A 147 -13.43 -21.86 -6.70
N LYS A 148 -12.52 -21.25 -5.95
CA LYS A 148 -12.87 -20.33 -4.84
C LYS A 148 -13.67 -19.12 -5.31
N ILE A 149 -13.37 -18.58 -6.50
CA ILE A 149 -14.13 -17.48 -7.10
C ILE A 149 -15.54 -17.94 -7.46
N CYS A 150 -15.68 -19.03 -8.20
CA CYS A 150 -16.98 -19.57 -8.64
C CYS A 150 -17.94 -19.83 -7.48
N TYR A 151 -17.43 -20.37 -6.37
CA TYR A 151 -18.25 -20.71 -5.20
C TYR A 151 -18.36 -19.60 -4.15
N GLY A 152 -17.80 -18.42 -4.41
CA GLY A 152 -17.93 -17.26 -3.53
C GLY A 152 -17.04 -17.31 -2.27
N GLU A 153 -16.08 -18.22 -2.21
CA GLU A 153 -15.07 -18.25 -1.15
C GLU A 153 -14.06 -17.09 -1.30
N ARG A 154 -14.08 -16.43 -2.46
CA ARG A 154 -13.24 -15.28 -2.83
C ARG A 154 -14.02 -14.32 -3.74
N CYS A 155 -13.79 -13.01 -3.60
CA CYS A 155 -14.44 -11.95 -4.40
C CYS A 155 -15.98 -11.98 -4.32
N ASN A 156 -16.53 -12.29 -3.15
CA ASN A 156 -17.97 -12.44 -2.95
C ASN A 156 -18.76 -11.16 -3.23
N ASP A 157 -18.18 -9.99 -2.99
CA ASP A 157 -18.85 -8.70 -3.25
C ASP A 157 -19.08 -8.48 -4.75
N ILE A 158 -18.10 -8.82 -5.59
CA ILE A 158 -18.26 -8.76 -7.05
C ILE A 158 -19.22 -9.83 -7.55
N ARG A 159 -19.21 -11.02 -6.93
CA ARG A 159 -20.16 -12.08 -7.24
C ARG A 159 -21.61 -11.64 -6.97
N LYS A 160 -21.87 -10.98 -5.84
CA LYS A 160 -23.20 -10.44 -5.51
C LYS A 160 -23.65 -9.42 -6.55
N LYS A 161 -22.80 -8.44 -6.88
CA LYS A 161 -23.06 -7.45 -7.94
C LYS A 161 -23.37 -8.10 -9.28
N PHE A 162 -22.65 -9.17 -9.65
CA PHE A 162 -22.91 -9.89 -10.89
C PHE A 162 -24.30 -10.55 -10.88
N LEU A 163 -24.66 -11.24 -9.79
CA LEU A 163 -25.95 -11.91 -9.65
C LEU A 163 -27.12 -10.92 -9.64
N GLU A 164 -26.97 -9.80 -8.95
CA GLU A 164 -27.96 -8.70 -8.94
C GLU A 164 -28.18 -8.11 -10.34
N ASN A 165 -27.11 -7.89 -11.10
CA ASN A 165 -27.19 -7.33 -12.46
C ASN A 165 -27.72 -8.30 -13.51
N THR A 166 -27.71 -9.61 -13.25
CA THR A 166 -28.10 -10.64 -14.23
C THR A 166 -29.42 -11.32 -13.89
N GLU A 167 -30.10 -10.91 -12.79
CA GLU A 167 -31.35 -11.50 -12.30
C GLU A 167 -31.28 -13.03 -12.09
N ILE A 168 -30.09 -13.59 -11.98
CA ILE A 168 -29.87 -15.01 -11.69
C ILE A 168 -30.08 -15.23 -10.19
N LYS A 169 -31.13 -15.99 -9.85
CA LYS A 169 -31.45 -16.42 -8.48
C LYS A 169 -30.72 -17.69 -8.08
#